data_b2190856b40106839bd0c7ee1f503a76
#
_entry.id   b2190856b40106839bd0c7ee1f503a76
#
_cell.length_a   1.000
_cell.length_b   1.000
_cell.length_c   1.000
_cell.angle_alpha   90.00
_cell.angle_beta   90.00
_cell.angle_gamma   90.00
#
_symmetry.space_group_name_H-M   'P 1'
#
loop_
_entity.id
_entity.type
_entity.pdbx_description
1 polymer ?
#
loop_
_entity_poly.entity_id
_entity_poly.type
_entity_poly.pdbx_seq_one_letter_code
_entity_poly.pdbx_strand_id
1 'polypeptide(L)'
;MPSSERLCILIPSYNAESTLGSVLAKTQPLGLDTIVVNDGSLDETGRIALEHGVHLLEHPNNLGKGAALRTGFQYILEKGYDTIITLDADDQHDPSEIPFLLKVFEKVRPDILIGSRAQEFDRMTFLRRFWNRLGAKAIARYCHTDITDSQSGFRLIRAEALREVELFTSGFETEMELLIKACKKGFSVLSVPIHIREVDGTGSSHFRPVRDTWQECKLFLQILFRFGG
;
A
#
# COMPACT_ATOMS: atom_id res chain seq x y z
N MET A 1 -23.07 13.64 7.54
CA MET A 1 -22.33 12.77 6.61
C MET A 1 -22.81 13.10 5.22
N PRO A 2 -21.98 13.56 4.28
CA PRO A 2 -22.39 13.55 2.89
C PRO A 2 -22.56 12.08 2.50
N SER A 3 -23.60 11.79 1.70
CA SER A 3 -24.04 10.47 1.27
C SER A 3 -22.90 9.51 0.96
N SER A 4 -22.82 8.46 1.77
CA SER A 4 -22.29 7.13 1.46
C SER A 4 -21.03 7.06 0.57
N GLU A 5 -19.92 7.65 0.96
CA GLU A 5 -18.63 7.22 0.39
C GLU A 5 -18.47 5.72 0.70
N ARG A 6 -18.33 4.91 -0.36
CA ARG A 6 -18.08 3.48 -0.26
C ARG A 6 -16.59 3.26 -0.07
N LEU A 7 -16.24 2.72 1.10
CA LEU A 7 -14.86 2.40 1.45
C LEU A 7 -14.62 0.90 1.36
N CYS A 8 -13.40 0.50 1.02
CA CYS A 8 -12.98 -0.89 1.10
C CYS A 8 -11.51 -1.01 1.51
N ILE A 9 -11.14 -2.20 1.97
CA ILE A 9 -9.76 -2.56 2.30
C ILE A 9 -9.24 -3.48 1.20
N LEU A 10 -8.02 -3.22 0.71
CA LEU A 10 -7.31 -4.05 -0.27
C LEU A 10 -6.05 -4.63 0.35
N ILE A 11 -5.92 -5.94 0.30
CA ILE A 11 -4.79 -6.69 0.86
C ILE A 11 -4.17 -7.56 -0.22
N PRO A 12 -3.06 -7.13 -0.87
CA PRO A 12 -2.26 -8.02 -1.70
C PRO A 12 -1.56 -9.06 -0.83
N SER A 13 -1.69 -10.34 -1.18
CA SER A 13 -1.19 -11.45 -0.36
C SER A 13 -0.43 -12.47 -1.21
N TYR A 14 0.72 -12.92 -0.70
CA TYR A 14 1.50 -14.00 -1.30
C TYR A 14 2.20 -14.81 -0.21
N ASN A 15 1.89 -16.10 -0.09
CA ASN A 15 2.40 -17.00 0.94
C ASN A 15 2.33 -16.37 2.34
N ALA A 16 1.12 -15.94 2.71
CA ALA A 16 0.86 -15.19 3.95
C ALA A 16 0.00 -16.00 4.96
N GLU A 17 0.02 -17.35 4.90
CA GLU A 17 -0.80 -18.21 5.76
C GLU A 17 -0.60 -17.93 7.26
N SER A 18 0.61 -17.54 7.67
CA SER A 18 0.95 -17.27 9.07
C SER A 18 0.40 -15.96 9.62
N THR A 19 0.06 -15.00 8.76
CA THR A 19 -0.25 -13.61 9.16
C THR A 19 -1.62 -13.13 8.69
N LEU A 20 -2.06 -13.56 7.51
CA LEU A 20 -3.28 -13.07 6.88
C LEU A 20 -4.52 -13.22 7.78
N GLY A 21 -4.68 -14.36 8.47
CA GLY A 21 -5.80 -14.57 9.39
C GLY A 21 -5.86 -13.56 10.52
N SER A 22 -4.68 -13.16 11.08
CA SER A 22 -4.58 -12.12 12.09
C SER A 22 -5.00 -10.76 11.54
N VAL A 23 -4.55 -10.40 10.33
CA VAL A 23 -4.92 -9.14 9.68
C VAL A 23 -6.42 -9.09 9.41
N LEU A 24 -7.01 -10.16 8.85
CA LEU A 24 -8.44 -10.23 8.55
C LEU A 24 -9.31 -10.17 9.82
N ALA A 25 -8.93 -10.87 10.88
CA ALA A 25 -9.63 -10.80 12.16
C ALA A 25 -9.66 -9.38 12.75
N LYS A 26 -8.63 -8.56 12.50
CA LYS A 26 -8.54 -7.16 12.96
C LYS A 26 -9.28 -6.18 12.04
N THR A 27 -9.44 -6.49 10.75
CA THR A 27 -10.21 -5.66 9.82
C THR A 27 -11.71 -5.90 9.93
N GLN A 28 -12.14 -7.10 10.28
CA GLN A 28 -13.55 -7.50 10.37
C GLN A 28 -14.42 -6.57 11.25
N PRO A 29 -13.97 -6.14 12.46
CA PRO A 29 -14.77 -5.24 13.31
C PRO A 29 -15.01 -3.85 12.72
N LEU A 30 -14.27 -3.46 11.67
CA LEU A 30 -14.42 -2.17 11.00
C LEU A 30 -15.68 -2.13 10.11
N GLY A 31 -16.25 -3.28 9.76
CA GLY A 31 -17.44 -3.39 8.93
C GLY A 31 -17.25 -2.88 7.49
N LEU A 32 -16.01 -2.87 7.01
CA LEU A 32 -15.64 -2.47 5.65
C LEU A 32 -15.49 -3.71 4.76
N ASP A 33 -15.92 -3.59 3.50
CA ASP A 33 -15.65 -4.63 2.50
C ASP A 33 -14.15 -4.83 2.38
N THR A 34 -13.70 -6.08 2.51
CA THR A 34 -12.28 -6.43 2.40
C THR A 34 -12.06 -7.28 1.14
N ILE A 35 -11.12 -6.86 0.32
CA ILE A 35 -10.69 -7.51 -0.90
C ILE A 35 -9.28 -8.05 -0.70
N VAL A 36 -9.09 -9.35 -0.84
CA VAL A 36 -7.78 -10.01 -0.82
C VAL A 36 -7.44 -10.38 -2.25
N VAL A 37 -6.24 -10.03 -2.70
CA VAL A 37 -5.67 -10.53 -3.96
C VAL A 37 -4.59 -11.54 -3.62
N ASN A 38 -4.90 -12.82 -3.80
CA ASN A 38 -3.95 -13.91 -3.66
C ASN A 38 -3.09 -14.01 -4.91
N ASP A 39 -1.84 -13.60 -4.81
CA ASP A 39 -0.90 -13.53 -5.93
C ASP A 39 -0.23 -14.89 -6.19
N GLY A 40 -1.04 -15.94 -6.41
CA GLY A 40 -0.56 -17.27 -6.74
C GLY A 40 0.19 -17.94 -5.59
N SER A 41 -0.31 -17.85 -4.36
CA SER A 41 0.25 -18.52 -3.18
C SER A 41 0.22 -20.04 -3.33
N LEU A 42 1.21 -20.71 -2.75
CA LEU A 42 1.33 -22.17 -2.70
C LEU A 42 0.95 -22.74 -1.34
N ASP A 43 0.66 -21.88 -0.37
CA ASP A 43 0.25 -22.19 0.99
C ASP A 43 -1.26 -21.99 1.19
N GLU A 44 -1.72 -21.99 2.44
CA GLU A 44 -3.14 -21.89 2.79
C GLU A 44 -3.72 -20.46 2.69
N THR A 45 -2.98 -19.49 2.13
CA THR A 45 -3.40 -18.07 2.05
C THR A 45 -4.79 -17.90 1.44
N GLY A 46 -5.08 -18.56 0.30
CA GLY A 46 -6.38 -18.46 -0.37
C GLY A 46 -7.51 -19.05 0.47
N ARG A 47 -7.29 -20.22 1.13
CA ARG A 47 -8.27 -20.84 2.01
C ARG A 47 -8.60 -19.95 3.21
N ILE A 48 -7.58 -19.36 3.84
CA ILE A 48 -7.76 -18.44 4.97
C ILE A 48 -8.63 -17.24 4.57
N ALA A 49 -8.40 -16.66 3.39
CA ALA A 49 -9.21 -15.55 2.89
C ALA A 49 -10.69 -15.96 2.73
N LEU A 50 -10.96 -17.14 2.14
CA LEU A 50 -12.32 -17.65 1.96
C LEU A 50 -13.02 -17.90 3.31
N GLU A 51 -12.34 -18.46 4.29
CA GLU A 51 -12.89 -18.73 5.63
C GLU A 51 -13.29 -17.46 6.38
N HIS A 52 -12.63 -16.33 6.10
CA HIS A 52 -13.00 -15.03 6.66
C HIS A 52 -14.10 -14.30 5.89
N GLY A 53 -14.61 -14.88 4.80
CA GLY A 53 -15.75 -14.34 4.03
C GLY A 53 -15.43 -13.05 3.27
N VAL A 54 -14.18 -12.81 2.93
CA VAL A 54 -13.74 -11.63 2.16
C VAL A 54 -13.85 -11.87 0.64
N HIS A 55 -13.82 -10.78 -0.14
CA HIS A 55 -13.74 -10.90 -1.60
C HIS A 55 -12.35 -11.37 -2.00
N LEU A 56 -12.24 -12.60 -2.51
CA LEU A 56 -10.97 -13.17 -2.96
C LEU A 56 -10.83 -13.04 -4.47
N LEU A 57 -9.71 -12.46 -4.91
CA LEU A 57 -9.23 -12.47 -6.29
C LEU A 57 -7.96 -13.31 -6.34
N GLU A 58 -7.78 -14.11 -7.38
CA GLU A 58 -6.65 -15.04 -7.46
C GLU A 58 -5.89 -14.91 -8.78
N HIS A 59 -4.56 -14.90 -8.67
CA HIS A 59 -3.67 -15.07 -9.81
C HIS A 59 -3.25 -16.55 -9.94
N PRO A 60 -3.09 -17.07 -11.15
CA PRO A 60 -2.65 -18.46 -11.35
C PRO A 60 -1.20 -18.69 -10.92
N ASN A 61 -0.39 -17.64 -10.86
CA ASN A 61 1.02 -17.65 -10.44
C ASN A 61 1.37 -16.32 -9.77
N ASN A 62 2.51 -16.27 -9.08
CA ASN A 62 3.03 -15.01 -8.56
C ASN A 62 3.42 -14.05 -9.70
N LEU A 63 2.71 -12.94 -9.77
CA LEU A 63 2.94 -11.84 -10.73
C LEU A 63 3.59 -10.62 -10.08
N GLY A 64 3.70 -10.62 -8.75
CA GLY A 64 4.30 -9.56 -7.93
C GLY A 64 3.27 -8.65 -7.27
N LYS A 65 3.66 -8.05 -6.12
CA LYS A 65 2.81 -7.17 -5.30
C LYS A 65 2.11 -6.08 -6.11
N GLY A 66 2.83 -5.44 -7.03
CA GLY A 66 2.28 -4.40 -7.89
C GLY A 66 1.21 -4.91 -8.85
N ALA A 67 1.37 -6.13 -9.37
CA ALA A 67 0.33 -6.76 -10.19
C ALA A 67 -0.92 -7.05 -9.37
N ALA A 68 -0.75 -7.56 -8.13
CA ALA A 68 -1.86 -7.79 -7.21
C ALA A 68 -2.59 -6.48 -6.86
N LEU A 69 -1.84 -5.40 -6.59
CA LEU A 69 -2.45 -4.08 -6.37
C LEU A 69 -3.24 -3.60 -7.58
N ARG A 70 -2.71 -3.71 -8.80
CA ARG A 70 -3.43 -3.30 -10.02
C ARG A 70 -4.72 -4.10 -10.22
N THR A 71 -4.66 -5.42 -10.03
CA THR A 71 -5.87 -6.28 -10.10
C THR A 71 -6.90 -5.85 -9.07
N GLY A 72 -6.51 -5.60 -7.84
CA GLY A 72 -7.38 -5.09 -6.78
C GLY A 72 -7.96 -3.72 -7.10
N PHE A 73 -7.15 -2.77 -7.55
CA PHE A 73 -7.60 -1.43 -7.94
C PHE A 73 -8.62 -1.49 -9.08
N GLN A 74 -8.35 -2.28 -10.13
CA GLN A 74 -9.30 -2.44 -11.22
C GLN A 74 -10.65 -2.96 -10.73
N TYR A 75 -10.66 -4.05 -9.95
CA TYR A 75 -11.89 -4.60 -9.37
C TYR A 75 -12.65 -3.57 -8.54
N ILE A 76 -11.96 -2.83 -7.68
CA ILE A 76 -12.53 -1.82 -6.79
C ILE A 76 -13.16 -0.67 -7.57
N LEU A 77 -12.48 -0.19 -8.62
CA LEU A 77 -13.00 0.86 -9.50
C LEU A 77 -14.25 0.40 -10.27
N GLU A 78 -14.26 -0.85 -10.76
CA GLU A 78 -15.42 -1.45 -11.44
C GLU A 78 -16.62 -1.61 -10.50
N LYS A 79 -16.37 -1.87 -9.20
CA LYS A 79 -17.42 -1.97 -8.17
C LYS A 79 -17.91 -0.62 -7.64
N GLY A 80 -17.28 0.49 -8.03
CA GLY A 80 -17.71 1.84 -7.68
C GLY A 80 -17.42 2.21 -6.23
N TYR A 81 -16.30 1.78 -5.66
CA TYR A 81 -15.81 2.31 -4.38
C TYR A 81 -15.16 3.69 -4.59
N ASP A 82 -15.24 4.53 -3.56
CA ASP A 82 -14.77 5.92 -3.59
C ASP A 82 -13.40 6.09 -2.93
N THR A 83 -13.11 5.27 -1.90
CA THR A 83 -11.85 5.32 -1.16
C THR A 83 -11.36 3.92 -0.85
N ILE A 84 -10.09 3.68 -1.12
CA ILE A 84 -9.40 2.41 -0.94
C ILE A 84 -8.40 2.53 0.20
N ILE A 85 -8.44 1.58 1.12
CA ILE A 85 -7.45 1.44 2.19
C ILE A 85 -6.57 0.26 1.82
N THR A 86 -5.30 0.47 1.50
CA THR A 86 -4.36 -0.64 1.28
C THR A 86 -3.69 -1.04 2.57
N LEU A 87 -3.48 -2.35 2.76
CA LEU A 87 -2.76 -2.94 3.89
C LEU A 87 -1.88 -4.09 3.38
N ASP A 88 -0.71 -4.28 3.99
CA ASP A 88 0.10 -5.46 3.75
C ASP A 88 -0.43 -6.67 4.55
N ALA A 89 -0.23 -7.88 4.02
CA ALA A 89 -0.67 -9.14 4.66
C ALA A 89 0.27 -9.62 5.78
N ASP A 90 1.37 -8.90 6.07
CA ASP A 90 2.45 -9.31 6.96
C ASP A 90 2.24 -8.97 8.45
N ASP A 91 1.06 -8.42 8.79
CA ASP A 91 0.65 -7.98 10.14
C ASP A 91 1.54 -6.92 10.80
N GLN A 92 2.43 -6.25 10.05
CA GLN A 92 3.24 -5.14 10.56
C GLN A 92 2.41 -3.88 10.80
N HIS A 93 1.39 -3.65 9.98
CA HIS A 93 0.46 -2.55 10.14
C HIS A 93 -0.69 -2.93 11.07
N ASP A 94 -1.03 -2.06 12.01
CA ASP A 94 -2.18 -2.29 12.89
C ASP A 94 -3.47 -1.74 12.26
N PRO A 95 -4.44 -2.59 11.85
CA PRO A 95 -5.71 -2.11 11.31
C PRO A 95 -6.52 -1.23 12.28
N SER A 96 -6.24 -1.26 13.58
CA SER A 96 -6.88 -0.37 14.56
C SER A 96 -6.54 1.12 14.35
N GLU A 97 -5.51 1.45 13.57
CA GLU A 97 -5.16 2.81 13.15
C GLU A 97 -6.11 3.36 12.04
N ILE A 98 -6.86 2.50 11.35
CA ILE A 98 -7.77 2.91 10.26
C ILE A 98 -8.75 4.00 10.70
N PRO A 99 -9.47 3.90 11.84
CA PRO A 99 -10.39 4.95 12.27
C PRO A 99 -9.73 6.30 12.51
N PHE A 100 -8.49 6.30 12.99
CA PHE A 100 -7.70 7.53 13.15
C PHE A 100 -7.32 8.13 11.78
N LEU A 101 -6.79 7.31 10.88
CA LEU A 101 -6.42 7.76 9.53
C LEU A 101 -7.63 8.26 8.74
N LEU A 102 -8.80 7.63 8.86
CA LEU A 102 -10.04 8.09 8.24
C LEU A 102 -10.45 9.47 8.75
N LYS A 103 -10.37 9.74 10.06
CA LYS A 103 -10.66 11.07 10.62
C LYS A 103 -9.74 12.14 10.04
N VAL A 104 -8.44 11.83 9.87
CA VAL A 104 -7.49 12.77 9.26
C VAL A 104 -7.82 12.95 7.78
N PHE A 105 -8.13 11.86 7.07
CA PHE A 105 -8.47 11.85 5.65
C PHE A 105 -9.73 12.68 5.35
N GLU A 106 -10.77 12.55 6.16
CA GLU A 106 -11.99 13.34 6.06
C GLU A 106 -11.76 14.83 6.36
N LYS A 107 -10.92 15.14 7.36
CA LYS A 107 -10.66 16.52 7.80
C LYS A 107 -9.79 17.30 6.81
N VAL A 108 -8.69 16.66 6.34
CA VAL A 108 -7.69 17.32 5.48
C VAL A 108 -8.04 17.16 4.00
N ARG A 109 -8.73 16.07 3.65
CA ARG A 109 -9.15 15.70 2.29
C ARG A 109 -7.99 15.55 1.29
N PRO A 110 -6.88 14.90 1.66
CA PRO A 110 -5.86 14.59 0.66
C PRO A 110 -6.40 13.56 -0.35
N ASP A 111 -5.78 13.48 -1.51
CA ASP A 111 -6.09 12.46 -2.50
C ASP A 111 -5.45 11.11 -2.14
N ILE A 112 -4.26 11.17 -1.54
CA ILE A 112 -3.55 10.02 -0.99
C ILE A 112 -3.05 10.36 0.42
N LEU A 113 -3.37 9.51 1.40
CA LEU A 113 -2.80 9.56 2.74
C LEU A 113 -1.95 8.32 2.98
N ILE A 114 -0.74 8.52 3.50
CA ILE A 114 0.22 7.47 3.80
C ILE A 114 0.36 7.33 5.31
N GLY A 115 0.10 6.14 5.85
CA GLY A 115 0.48 5.78 7.20
C GLY A 115 2.00 5.57 7.28
N SER A 116 2.71 6.54 7.83
CA SER A 116 4.17 6.59 7.83
C SER A 116 4.78 5.91 9.04
N ARG A 117 5.74 5.01 8.80
CA ARG A 117 6.55 4.32 9.82
C ARG A 117 7.82 5.10 10.18
N ALA A 118 7.94 6.35 9.74
CA ALA A 118 9.20 7.12 9.86
C ALA A 118 9.71 7.25 11.30
N GLN A 119 8.83 7.22 12.31
CA GLN A 119 9.21 7.24 13.73
C GLN A 119 9.88 5.94 14.18
N GLU A 120 9.67 4.84 13.48
CA GLU A 120 10.22 3.51 13.78
C GLU A 120 11.49 3.19 12.95
N PHE A 121 11.93 4.12 12.08
CA PHE A 121 13.11 3.90 11.23
C PHE A 121 14.40 3.65 12.01
N ASP A 122 14.48 4.09 13.27
CA ASP A 122 15.65 3.86 14.11
C ASP A 122 15.83 2.37 14.47
N ARG A 123 14.77 1.57 14.36
CA ARG A 123 14.80 0.11 14.56
C ARG A 123 15.20 -0.65 13.29
N MET A 124 15.27 0.00 12.13
CA MET A 124 15.66 -0.61 10.86
C MET A 124 17.19 -0.67 10.72
N THR A 125 17.68 -1.59 9.89
CA THR A 125 19.10 -1.61 9.51
C THR A 125 19.49 -0.28 8.88
N PHE A 126 20.74 0.17 9.13
CA PHE A 126 21.25 1.47 8.64
C PHE A 126 21.06 1.63 7.13
N LEU A 127 21.33 0.59 6.36
CA LEU A 127 21.22 0.62 4.90
C LEU A 127 19.76 0.82 4.44
N ARG A 128 18.82 0.09 5.02
CA ARG A 128 17.39 0.21 4.70
C ARG A 128 16.85 1.59 5.07
N ARG A 129 17.24 2.12 6.24
CA ARG A 129 16.89 3.47 6.69
C ARG A 129 17.42 4.54 5.76
N PHE A 130 18.68 4.41 5.31
CA PHE A 130 19.31 5.37 4.40
C PHE A 130 18.54 5.43 3.05
N TRP A 131 18.26 4.28 2.43
CA TRP A 131 17.55 4.22 1.16
C TRP A 131 16.10 4.70 1.26
N ASN A 132 15.38 4.35 2.32
CA ASN A 132 14.02 4.85 2.57
C ASN A 132 14.00 6.38 2.71
N ARG A 133 14.91 6.95 3.49
CA ARG A 133 15.01 8.40 3.66
C ARG A 133 15.39 9.11 2.37
N LEU A 134 16.30 8.53 1.61
CA LEU A 134 16.73 9.11 0.33
C LEU A 134 15.59 9.10 -0.68
N GLY A 135 14.89 7.97 -0.85
CA GLY A 135 13.73 7.84 -1.73
C GLY A 135 12.59 8.78 -1.32
N ALA A 136 12.24 8.79 -0.03
CA ALA A 136 11.20 9.68 0.49
C ALA A 136 11.54 11.17 0.24
N LYS A 137 12.78 11.60 0.52
CA LYS A 137 13.23 12.99 0.25
C LYS A 137 13.20 13.36 -1.23
N ALA A 138 13.60 12.42 -2.11
CA ALA A 138 13.59 12.66 -3.54
C ALA A 138 12.16 12.84 -4.07
N ILE A 139 11.21 11.99 -3.63
CA ILE A 139 9.80 12.09 -3.97
C ILE A 139 9.18 13.34 -3.36
N ALA A 140 9.45 13.62 -2.08
CA ALA A 140 8.96 14.81 -1.38
C ALA A 140 9.36 16.11 -2.10
N ARG A 141 10.65 16.20 -2.54
CA ARG A 141 11.12 17.34 -3.32
C ARG A 141 10.44 17.44 -4.68
N TYR A 142 10.22 16.30 -5.32
CA TYR A 142 9.55 16.25 -6.62
C TYR A 142 8.06 16.60 -6.52
N CYS A 143 7.39 16.10 -5.49
CA CYS A 143 5.97 16.30 -5.25
C CYS A 143 5.66 17.62 -4.51
N HIS A 144 6.68 18.38 -4.09
CA HIS A 144 6.52 19.56 -3.24
C HIS A 144 5.67 19.32 -1.99
N THR A 145 5.83 18.15 -1.36
CA THR A 145 5.06 17.71 -0.19
C THR A 145 5.92 16.91 0.78
N ASP A 146 5.54 16.88 2.05
CA ASP A 146 6.26 16.16 3.10
C ASP A 146 5.90 14.67 3.09
N ILE A 147 6.53 13.90 2.19
CA ILE A 147 6.46 12.44 2.20
C ILE A 147 7.59 11.90 3.07
N THR A 148 7.22 11.25 4.18
CA THR A 148 8.17 10.73 5.16
C THR A 148 8.44 9.23 5.00
N ASP A 149 7.53 8.47 4.35
CA ASP A 149 7.66 7.04 4.06
C ASP A 149 6.98 6.71 2.72
N SER A 150 7.78 6.57 1.66
CA SER A 150 7.27 6.24 0.32
C SER A 150 7.01 4.74 0.09
N GLN A 151 7.45 3.89 1.02
CA GLN A 151 7.37 2.42 0.91
C GLN A 151 6.32 1.79 1.83
N SER A 152 5.56 2.61 2.59
CA SER A 152 4.48 2.09 3.41
C SER A 152 3.34 1.57 2.52
N GLY A 153 2.92 0.32 2.74
CA GLY A 153 1.74 -0.28 2.12
C GLY A 153 0.42 0.17 2.75
N PHE A 154 0.47 0.90 3.88
CA PHE A 154 -0.72 1.40 4.54
C PHE A 154 -1.12 2.76 4.00
N ARG A 155 -2.10 2.81 3.12
CA ARG A 155 -2.53 4.04 2.43
C ARG A 155 -4.04 4.14 2.35
N LEU A 156 -4.54 5.36 2.36
CA LEU A 156 -5.90 5.70 1.96
C LEU A 156 -5.81 6.46 0.64
N ILE A 157 -6.52 5.98 -0.38
CA ILE A 157 -6.40 6.48 -1.75
C ILE A 157 -7.80 6.76 -2.29
N ARG A 158 -8.03 7.97 -2.78
CA ARG A 158 -9.27 8.27 -3.51
C ARG A 158 -9.29 7.56 -4.85
N ALA A 159 -10.41 6.95 -5.18
CA ALA A 159 -10.60 6.26 -6.46
C ALA A 159 -10.32 7.17 -7.66
N GLU A 160 -10.56 8.47 -7.52
CA GLU A 160 -10.28 9.46 -8.57
C GLU A 160 -8.80 9.48 -8.94
N ALA A 161 -7.90 9.47 -7.95
CA ALA A 161 -6.46 9.40 -8.22
C ALA A 161 -6.07 8.12 -8.97
N LEU A 162 -6.70 6.98 -8.65
CA LEU A 162 -6.44 5.71 -9.34
C LEU A 162 -7.00 5.68 -10.77
N ARG A 163 -8.13 6.34 -11.04
CA ARG A 163 -8.68 6.44 -12.42
C ARG A 163 -7.76 7.22 -13.34
N GLU A 164 -7.06 8.22 -12.79
CA GLU A 164 -6.19 9.10 -13.55
C GLU A 164 -4.75 8.57 -13.68
N VAL A 165 -4.35 7.62 -12.85
CA VAL A 165 -2.97 7.11 -12.81
C VAL A 165 -2.90 5.69 -13.39
N GLU A 166 -2.30 5.56 -14.55
CA GLU A 166 -2.00 4.24 -15.13
C GLU A 166 -0.71 3.66 -14.54
N LEU A 167 -0.79 2.45 -13.97
CA LEU A 167 0.34 1.77 -13.33
C LEU A 167 0.85 0.63 -14.23
N PHE A 168 2.18 0.54 -14.39
CA PHE A 168 2.82 -0.42 -15.29
C PHE A 168 3.74 -1.40 -14.56
N THR A 169 4.26 -1.03 -13.40
CA THR A 169 5.17 -1.88 -12.64
C THR A 169 4.42 -3.02 -11.95
N SER A 170 5.14 -4.07 -11.57
CA SER A 170 4.52 -5.27 -10.97
C SER A 170 5.10 -5.65 -9.61
N GLY A 171 6.19 -5.01 -9.17
CA GLY A 171 6.83 -5.27 -7.88
C GLY A 171 6.50 -4.23 -6.82
N PHE A 172 7.40 -4.08 -5.84
CA PHE A 172 7.28 -3.09 -4.75
C PHE A 172 7.38 -1.64 -5.24
N GLU A 173 8.01 -1.42 -6.39
CA GLU A 173 8.13 -0.10 -7.02
C GLU A 173 6.78 0.50 -7.45
N THR A 174 5.71 -0.29 -7.53
CA THR A 174 4.38 0.17 -7.95
C THR A 174 3.82 1.23 -6.99
N GLU A 175 4.12 1.11 -5.71
CA GLU A 175 3.68 2.07 -4.70
C GLU A 175 4.36 3.43 -4.87
N MET A 176 5.62 3.42 -5.29
CA MET A 176 6.38 4.64 -5.64
C MET A 176 5.88 5.22 -6.96
N GLU A 177 5.62 4.36 -7.96
CA GLU A 177 5.06 4.77 -9.26
C GLU A 177 3.74 5.52 -9.08
N LEU A 178 2.83 4.98 -8.24
CA LEU A 178 1.56 5.62 -7.92
C LEU A 178 1.77 7.03 -7.37
N LEU A 179 2.63 7.19 -6.35
CA LEU A 179 2.88 8.48 -5.72
C LEU A 179 3.43 9.51 -6.71
N ILE A 180 4.45 9.14 -7.49
CA ILE A 180 5.07 10.06 -8.43
C ILE A 180 4.09 10.50 -9.52
N LYS A 181 3.31 9.56 -10.06
CA LYS A 181 2.33 9.86 -11.11
C LYS A 181 1.14 10.67 -10.59
N ALA A 182 0.67 10.37 -9.38
CA ALA A 182 -0.37 11.14 -8.72
C ALA A 182 0.08 12.61 -8.50
N CYS A 183 1.27 12.80 -7.94
CA CYS A 183 1.84 14.13 -7.74
C CYS A 183 1.97 14.90 -9.06
N LYS A 184 2.40 14.25 -10.15
CA LYS A 184 2.48 14.87 -11.48
C LYS A 184 1.15 15.39 -11.98
N LYS A 185 0.08 14.69 -11.67
CA LYS A 185 -1.28 15.09 -12.04
C LYS A 185 -1.89 16.12 -11.09
N GLY A 186 -1.13 16.55 -10.08
CA GLY A 186 -1.56 17.58 -9.12
C GLY A 186 -2.34 17.02 -7.93
N PHE A 187 -2.40 15.70 -7.76
CA PHE A 187 -3.02 15.08 -6.59
C PHE A 187 -2.21 15.34 -5.33
N SER A 188 -2.91 15.65 -4.25
CA SER A 188 -2.32 15.94 -2.94
C SER A 188 -1.96 14.66 -2.20
N VAL A 189 -0.78 14.65 -1.59
CA VAL A 189 -0.29 13.52 -0.77
C VAL A 189 0.03 14.01 0.63
N LEU A 190 -0.40 13.27 1.65
CA LEU A 190 -0.15 13.55 3.06
C LEU A 190 0.44 12.32 3.73
N SER A 191 1.49 12.50 4.54
CA SER A 191 2.02 11.45 5.42
C SER A 191 1.60 11.71 6.87
N VAL A 192 1.10 10.66 7.53
CA VAL A 192 0.69 10.71 8.94
C VAL A 192 1.41 9.58 9.68
N PRO A 193 2.07 9.87 10.82
CA PRO A 193 2.74 8.82 11.57
C PRO A 193 1.74 7.80 12.12
N ILE A 194 2.11 6.52 12.02
CA ILE A 194 1.38 5.38 12.58
C ILE A 194 2.32 4.56 13.46
N HIS A 195 1.73 3.77 14.34
CA HIS A 195 2.45 2.75 15.08
C HIS A 195 2.53 1.46 14.28
N ILE A 196 3.70 0.81 14.29
CA ILE A 196 3.85 -0.55 13.77
C ILE A 196 3.91 -1.54 14.92
N ARG A 197 3.37 -2.73 14.67
CA ARG A 197 3.48 -3.84 15.61
C ARG A 197 4.81 -4.53 15.43
N GLU A 198 5.44 -4.91 16.53
CA GLU A 198 6.54 -5.86 16.49
C GLU A 198 5.91 -7.25 16.23
N VAL A 199 6.12 -7.77 15.03
CA VAL A 199 5.79 -9.16 14.73
C VAL A 199 7.03 -9.97 15.05
N ASP A 200 6.94 -10.80 16.10
CA ASP A 200 8.03 -11.68 16.51
C ASP A 200 8.49 -12.53 15.32
N GLY A 201 9.67 -12.24 14.81
CA GLY A 201 10.61 -13.05 14.04
C GLY A 201 10.16 -13.94 12.86
N THR A 202 8.87 -14.07 12.59
CA THR A 202 8.31 -15.00 11.60
C THR A 202 7.59 -14.36 10.42
N GLY A 203 7.44 -13.04 10.42
CA GLY A 203 6.90 -12.32 9.28
C GLY A 203 7.92 -12.30 8.14
N SER A 204 7.83 -13.22 7.21
CA SER A 204 8.66 -13.25 6.01
C SER A 204 8.28 -12.10 5.09
N SER A 205 8.86 -10.93 5.32
CA SER A 205 8.82 -9.88 4.31
C SER A 205 9.50 -10.43 3.05
N HIS A 206 8.75 -10.64 1.97
CA HIS A 206 9.30 -11.08 0.67
C HIS A 206 10.12 -9.98 -0.02
N PHE A 207 10.30 -8.83 0.63
CA PHE A 207 11.15 -7.73 0.17
C PHE A 207 12.62 -8.17 0.12
N ARG A 208 13.23 -8.13 -1.04
CA ARG A 208 14.65 -8.40 -1.27
C ARG A 208 15.44 -7.09 -1.28
N PRO A 209 16.13 -6.73 -0.19
CA PRO A 209 16.62 -5.36 0.03
C PRO A 209 17.45 -4.79 -1.14
N VAL A 210 18.34 -5.59 -1.71
CA VAL A 210 19.22 -5.13 -2.80
C VAL A 210 18.49 -5.01 -4.12
N ARG A 211 17.70 -6.04 -4.50
CA ARG A 211 17.01 -6.10 -5.80
C ARG A 211 15.89 -5.08 -5.88
N ASP A 212 15.06 -5.01 -4.86
CA ASP A 212 13.85 -4.19 -4.87
C ASP A 212 14.23 -2.71 -4.73
N THR A 213 15.22 -2.37 -3.87
CA THR A 213 15.78 -1.02 -3.80
C THR A 213 16.40 -0.60 -5.14
N TRP A 214 17.09 -1.51 -5.85
CA TRP A 214 17.67 -1.19 -7.16
C TRP A 214 16.57 -0.94 -8.22
N GLN A 215 15.47 -1.71 -8.19
CA GLN A 215 14.32 -1.49 -9.07
C GLN A 215 13.64 -0.14 -8.80
N GLU A 216 13.50 0.23 -7.53
CA GLU A 216 12.98 1.54 -7.13
C GLU A 216 13.88 2.70 -7.61
N CYS A 217 15.21 2.56 -7.43
CA CYS A 217 16.16 3.56 -7.91
C CYS A 217 16.13 3.68 -9.45
N LYS A 218 16.05 2.56 -10.15
CA LYS A 218 15.93 2.51 -11.61
C LYS A 218 14.63 3.18 -12.08
N LEU A 219 13.52 2.87 -11.45
CA LEU A 219 12.24 3.49 -11.75
C LEU A 219 12.30 5.00 -11.53
N PHE A 220 12.82 5.42 -10.37
CA PHE A 220 12.97 6.85 -10.05
C PHE A 220 13.80 7.59 -11.11
N LEU A 221 14.94 7.03 -11.51
CA LEU A 221 15.76 7.58 -12.59
C LEU A 221 15.01 7.60 -13.93
N GLN A 222 14.31 6.52 -14.29
CA GLN A 222 13.52 6.46 -15.52
C GLN A 222 12.42 7.52 -15.54
N ILE A 223 11.75 7.74 -14.41
CA ILE A 223 10.70 8.75 -14.29
C ILE A 223 11.31 10.16 -14.37
N LEU A 224 12.44 10.42 -13.71
CA LEU A 224 13.14 11.71 -13.81
C LEU A 224 13.60 12.00 -15.23
N PHE A 225 14.22 11.03 -15.94
CA PHE A 225 14.74 11.24 -17.30
C PHE A 225 13.65 11.21 -18.38
N ARG A 226 12.59 10.43 -18.20
CA ARG A 226 11.50 10.34 -19.20
C ARG A 226 10.51 11.49 -19.12
N PHE A 227 10.52 12.24 -18.03
CA PHE A 227 9.52 13.25 -17.72
C PHE A 227 10.13 14.57 -17.20
N GLY A 228 11.46 14.74 -17.27
CA GLY A 228 12.19 15.95 -16.93
C GLY A 228 12.35 16.91 -18.12
N GLY A 229 11.52 16.76 -19.15
CA GLY A 229 11.43 17.64 -20.30
C GLY A 229 10.09 18.35 -20.38
#